data_d4a8f5f256721afe1f6a199c989231d5
#
_entry.id   d4a8f5f256721afe1f6a199c989231d5
#
_cell.length_a   1.000
_cell.length_b   1.000
_cell.length_c   1.000
_cell.angle_alpha   90.00
_cell.angle_beta   90.00
_cell.angle_gamma   90.00
#
_symmetry.space_group_name_H-M   'P 1'
#
loop_
_entity.id
_entity.type
_entity.pdbx_description
1 polymer ?
#
loop_
_entity_poly.entity_id
_entity_poly.type
_entity_poly.pdbx_seq_one_letter_code
_entity_poly.pdbx_strand_id
1 'polypeptide(L)'
;MANIKSAIKRNKQNEKRRVQNRIYRGKARTLVAKAKTSIEAGSVETVEQEVKLAISALDKAAIKGVIHKNNAARRKSRLMKKLNDAN
;
A
#
# COMPACT_ATOMS: atom_id res chain seq x y z
N MET A 1 -12.85 35.76 14.93
CA MET A 1 -13.38 34.39 14.78
C MET A 1 -12.93 33.67 13.54
N ALA A 2 -11.95 34.23 12.81
CA ALA A 2 -11.33 33.56 11.66
C ALA A 2 -10.71 32.20 12.03
N ASN A 3 -10.23 32.08 13.28
CA ASN A 3 -9.57 30.86 13.76
C ASN A 3 -10.49 29.64 13.83
N ILE A 4 -11.78 29.86 14.11
CA ILE A 4 -12.76 28.76 14.21
C ILE A 4 -13.05 28.18 12.84
N LYS A 5 -13.25 29.04 11.84
CA LYS A 5 -13.48 28.60 10.45
C LYS A 5 -12.27 27.85 9.88
N SER A 6 -11.06 28.34 10.16
CA SER A 6 -9.82 27.68 9.74
C SER A 6 -9.67 26.31 10.40
N ALA A 7 -9.99 26.20 11.70
CA ALA A 7 -9.92 24.94 12.44
C ALA A 7 -10.93 23.91 11.89
N ILE A 8 -12.16 24.35 11.59
CA ILE A 8 -13.18 23.47 11.00
C ILE A 8 -12.72 22.97 9.63
N LYS A 9 -12.18 23.85 8.81
CA LYS A 9 -11.66 23.49 7.49
C LYS A 9 -10.52 22.50 7.58
N ARG A 10 -9.57 22.72 8.51
CA ARG A 10 -8.47 21.80 8.76
C ARG A 10 -8.96 20.44 9.23
N ASN A 11 -9.94 20.40 10.13
CA ASN A 11 -10.50 19.17 10.64
C ASN A 11 -11.16 18.36 9.52
N LYS A 12 -11.89 19.02 8.62
CA LYS A 12 -12.50 18.36 7.47
C LYS A 12 -11.44 17.81 6.51
N GLN A 13 -10.39 18.59 6.23
CA GLN A 13 -9.30 18.13 5.37
C GLN A 13 -8.54 16.97 5.99
N ASN A 14 -8.26 17.05 7.30
CA ASN A 14 -7.54 16.00 8.00
C ASN A 14 -8.34 14.70 8.04
N GLU A 15 -9.64 14.80 8.23
CA GLU A 15 -10.51 13.63 8.22
C GLU A 15 -10.58 13.00 6.83
N LYS A 16 -10.69 13.82 5.80
CA LYS A 16 -10.68 13.37 4.41
C LYS A 16 -9.37 12.65 4.07
N ARG A 17 -8.23 13.24 4.47
CA ARG A 17 -6.92 12.61 4.28
C ARG A 17 -6.79 11.31 5.05
N ARG A 18 -7.28 11.28 6.28
CA ARG A 18 -7.25 10.06 7.11
C ARG A 18 -8.02 8.92 6.45
N VAL A 19 -9.20 9.21 5.90
CA VAL A 19 -10.00 8.21 5.19
C VAL A 19 -9.28 7.73 3.94
N GLN A 20 -8.74 8.63 3.14
CA GLN A 20 -7.98 8.27 1.95
C GLN A 20 -6.73 7.44 2.29
N ASN A 21 -6.00 7.84 3.33
CA ASN A 21 -4.80 7.12 3.78
C ASN A 21 -5.15 5.70 4.23
N ARG A 22 -6.27 5.56 4.92
CA ARG A 22 -6.76 4.25 5.37
C ARG A 22 -7.08 3.35 4.18
N ILE A 23 -7.70 3.89 3.15
CA ILE A 23 -8.03 3.16 1.93
C ILE A 23 -6.75 2.67 1.23
N TYR A 24 -5.77 3.56 1.04
CA TYR A 24 -4.50 3.19 0.39
C TYR A 24 -3.72 2.15 1.19
N ARG A 25 -3.65 2.30 2.52
CA ARG A 25 -2.99 1.31 3.39
C ARG A 25 -3.69 -0.04 3.34
N GLY A 26 -5.02 -0.04 3.41
CA GLY A 26 -5.81 -1.26 3.35
C GLY A 26 -5.62 -1.98 2.02
N LYS A 27 -5.63 -1.23 0.92
CA LYS A 27 -5.42 -1.77 -0.41
C LYS A 27 -4.03 -2.41 -0.54
N ALA A 28 -3.00 -1.71 -0.11
CA ALA A 28 -1.63 -2.22 -0.16
C ALA A 28 -1.48 -3.47 0.69
N ARG A 29 -2.02 -3.47 1.91
CA ARG A 29 -1.98 -4.62 2.81
C ARG A 29 -2.66 -5.83 2.20
N THR A 30 -3.85 -5.64 1.64
CA THR A 30 -4.64 -6.72 1.04
C THR A 30 -3.91 -7.32 -0.17
N LEU A 31 -3.39 -6.47 -1.05
CA LEU A 31 -2.69 -6.93 -2.25
C LEU A 31 -1.39 -7.64 -1.92
N VAL A 32 -0.64 -7.15 -0.93
CA VAL A 32 0.58 -7.81 -0.46
C VAL A 32 0.25 -9.18 0.13
N ALA A 33 -0.80 -9.27 0.93
CA ALA A 33 -1.24 -10.55 1.52
C ALA A 33 -1.64 -11.55 0.44
N LYS A 34 -2.38 -11.11 -0.57
CA LYS A 34 -2.75 -11.95 -1.72
C LYS A 34 -1.53 -12.45 -2.48
N ALA A 35 -0.56 -11.57 -2.73
CA ALA A 35 0.67 -11.92 -3.43
C ALA A 35 1.45 -12.98 -2.64
N LYS A 36 1.58 -12.82 -1.33
CA LYS A 36 2.25 -13.80 -0.48
C LYS A 36 1.55 -15.15 -0.51
N THR A 37 0.23 -15.15 -0.43
CA THR A 37 -0.57 -16.38 -0.48
C THR A 37 -0.38 -17.10 -1.81
N SER A 38 -0.38 -16.36 -2.93
CA SER A 38 -0.16 -16.93 -4.25
C SER A 38 1.24 -17.51 -4.42
N ILE A 39 2.25 -16.85 -3.88
CA ILE A 39 3.62 -17.37 -3.90
C ILE A 39 3.70 -18.69 -3.14
N GLU A 40 3.08 -18.77 -1.96
CA GLU A 40 3.06 -19.97 -1.13
C GLU A 40 2.27 -21.10 -1.78
N ALA A 41 1.20 -20.79 -2.49
CA ALA A 41 0.38 -21.76 -3.20
C ALA A 41 1.03 -22.29 -4.49
N GLY A 42 2.06 -21.62 -4.99
CA GLY A 42 2.77 -22.01 -6.20
C GLY A 42 2.00 -21.80 -7.49
N SER A 43 1.02 -20.89 -7.49
CA SER A 43 0.20 -20.57 -8.67
C SER A 43 0.98 -19.71 -9.66
N VAL A 44 1.77 -20.30 -10.52
CA VAL A 44 2.71 -19.62 -11.41
C VAL A 44 2.03 -18.58 -12.30
N GLU A 45 0.81 -18.86 -12.78
CA GLU A 45 0.11 -17.97 -13.71
C GLU A 45 -0.39 -16.68 -13.07
N THR A 46 -0.83 -16.74 -11.82
CA THR A 46 -1.41 -15.58 -11.12
C THR A 46 -0.40 -14.82 -10.26
N VAL A 47 0.69 -15.47 -9.87
CA VAL A 47 1.69 -14.90 -8.96
C VAL A 47 2.29 -13.61 -9.52
N GLU A 48 2.72 -13.59 -10.77
CA GLU A 48 3.33 -12.40 -11.37
C GLU A 48 2.38 -11.21 -11.39
N GLN A 49 1.11 -11.45 -11.76
CA GLN A 49 0.09 -10.39 -11.77
C GLN A 49 -0.18 -9.84 -10.39
N GLU A 50 -0.32 -10.72 -9.40
CA GLU A 50 -0.60 -10.30 -8.02
C GLU A 50 0.58 -9.57 -7.41
N VAL A 51 1.81 -10.00 -7.69
CA VAL A 51 3.02 -9.30 -7.24
C VAL A 51 3.10 -7.91 -7.87
N LYS A 52 2.81 -7.78 -9.17
CA LYS A 52 2.78 -6.47 -9.85
C LYS A 52 1.74 -5.55 -9.24
N LEU A 53 0.55 -6.06 -8.95
CA LEU A 53 -0.51 -5.27 -8.30
C LEU A 53 -0.09 -4.81 -6.91
N ALA A 54 0.54 -5.68 -6.13
CA ALA A 54 1.03 -5.36 -4.80
C ALA A 54 2.11 -4.27 -4.85
N ILE A 55 3.06 -4.39 -5.76
CA ILE A 55 4.12 -3.40 -5.95
C ILE A 55 3.52 -2.06 -6.37
N SER A 56 2.57 -2.07 -7.31
CA SER A 56 1.89 -0.86 -7.74
C SER A 56 1.15 -0.17 -6.59
N ALA A 57 0.47 -0.94 -5.74
CA ALA A 57 -0.24 -0.40 -4.58
C ALA A 57 0.72 0.20 -3.55
N LEU A 58 1.87 -0.45 -3.30
CA LEU A 58 2.90 0.07 -2.41
C LEU A 58 3.50 1.37 -2.94
N ASP A 59 3.78 1.44 -4.24
CA ASP A 59 4.32 2.64 -4.88
C ASP A 59 3.32 3.79 -4.81
N LYS A 60 2.04 3.53 -5.07
CA LYS A 60 0.98 4.55 -4.97
C LYS A 60 0.86 5.07 -3.54
N ALA A 61 0.89 4.17 -2.55
CA ALA A 61 0.83 4.57 -1.15
C ALA A 61 2.03 5.43 -0.76
N ALA A 62 3.22 5.13 -1.27
CA ALA A 62 4.42 5.92 -1.03
C ALA A 62 4.34 7.29 -1.68
N ILE A 63 3.87 7.36 -2.94
CA ILE A 63 3.70 8.62 -3.67
C ILE A 63 2.70 9.53 -2.95
N LYS A 64 1.62 8.97 -2.43
CA LYS A 64 0.60 9.72 -1.68
C LYS A 64 1.04 10.06 -0.25
N GLY A 65 2.21 9.61 0.17
CA GLY A 65 2.73 9.87 1.52
C GLY A 65 2.06 9.07 2.62
N VAL A 66 1.28 8.06 2.27
CA VAL A 66 0.58 7.20 3.25
C VAL A 66 1.58 6.32 4.00
N ILE A 67 2.57 5.82 3.28
CA ILE A 67 3.69 5.08 3.86
C ILE A 67 5.00 5.74 3.40
N HIS A 68 6.05 5.58 4.20
CA HIS A 68 7.35 6.12 3.85
C HIS A 68 7.94 5.32 2.69
N LYS A 69 8.66 6.02 1.78
CA LYS A 69 9.30 5.38 0.62
C LYS A 69 10.22 4.22 1.00
N ASN A 70 10.92 4.33 2.12
CA ASN A 70 11.81 3.26 2.59
C ASN A 70 11.01 2.03 3.05
N ASN A 71 9.84 2.23 3.63
CA ASN A 71 8.93 1.15 4.01
C ASN A 71 8.43 0.42 2.76
N ALA A 72 8.01 1.18 1.75
CA ALA A 72 7.57 0.62 0.48
C ALA A 72 8.68 -0.18 -0.20
N ALA A 73 9.89 0.35 -0.24
CA ALA A 73 11.05 -0.31 -0.83
C ALA A 73 11.36 -1.63 -0.11
N ARG A 74 11.30 -1.64 1.22
CA ARG A 74 11.56 -2.84 2.02
C ARG A 74 10.51 -3.91 1.75
N ARG A 75 9.24 -3.54 1.70
CA ARG A 75 8.15 -4.47 1.43
C ARG A 75 8.24 -5.05 0.02
N LYS A 76 8.54 -4.22 -0.96
CA LYS A 76 8.75 -4.68 -2.34
C LYS A 76 9.92 -5.66 -2.43
N SER A 77 11.03 -5.34 -1.78
CA SER A 77 12.22 -6.18 -1.76
C SER A 77 11.94 -7.54 -1.15
N ARG A 78 11.24 -7.57 -0.01
CA ARG A 78 10.86 -8.82 0.65
C ARG A 78 9.93 -9.66 -0.22
N LEU A 79 9.00 -9.02 -0.90
CA LEU A 79 8.05 -9.71 -1.78
C LEU A 79 8.78 -10.32 -2.99
N MET A 80 9.69 -9.57 -3.61
CA MET A 80 10.48 -10.06 -4.73
C MET A 80 11.42 -11.20 -4.31
N LYS A 81 12.02 -11.10 -3.14
CA LYS A 81 12.85 -12.16 -2.59
C LYS A 81 12.05 -13.44 -2.39
N LYS A 82 10.87 -13.32 -1.82
CA LYS A 82 9.99 -14.46 -1.61
C LYS A 82 9.59 -15.12 -2.93
N LEU A 83 9.31 -14.31 -3.95
CA LEU A 83 9.00 -14.80 -5.29
C LEU A 83 10.20 -15.55 -5.89
N ASN A 84 11.40 -14.99 -5.79
CA ASN A 84 12.61 -15.61 -6.31
C ASN A 84 12.95 -16.91 -5.57
N ASP A 85 12.76 -16.95 -4.26
CA ASP A 85 13.01 -18.15 -3.46
C ASP A 85 12.02 -19.28 -3.77
N ALA A 86 10.81 -18.93 -4.19
CA ALA A 86 9.78 -19.91 -4.58
C ALA A 86 10.01 -20.50 -5.96
N ASN A 87 10.73 -19.80 -6.82
CA ASN A 87 11.13 -20.27 -8.13
C ASN A 87 12.43 -21.09 -8.06
#